data_3e6025d15274ff831d2dc60c24da4d45
#
_entry.id   3e6025d15274ff831d2dc60c24da4d45
#
_cell.length_a   1.000
_cell.length_b   1.000
_cell.length_c   1.000
_cell.angle_alpha   90.00
_cell.angle_beta   90.00
_cell.angle_gamma   90.00
#
_symmetry.space_group_name_H-M   'P 1'
#
loop_
_entity.id
_entity.type
_entity.pdbx_description
1 polymer ?
#
loop_
_entity_poly.entity_id
_entity_poly.type
_entity_poly.pdbx_seq_one_letter_code
_entity_poly.pdbx_strand_id
1 'polypeptide(L)'
;ARRDGFNPHPVAHYRTLLDVGGDGFTNELFLAEHRGVALAVAVVNFYLPSKTATYLHGGSSREHRSLMAPHLLHWRIVQAVRARGFETYDFGGTDPLRWPGVTRFKRGFGGRRHEFPPSVDYVFRPVLYHPYRFQHLLRHAPHP
;
A
#
# COMPACT_ATOMS: atom_id res chain seq x y z
N ALA A 1 12.31 0.53 4.33
CA ALA A 1 12.34 0.10 2.94
C ALA A 1 13.40 -0.97 2.69
N ARG A 2 14.69 -0.75 3.01
CA ARG A 2 15.77 -1.76 2.84
C ARG A 2 15.52 -3.08 3.62
N ARG A 3 14.78 -3.02 4.71
CA ARG A 3 14.50 -4.19 5.57
C ARG A 3 13.65 -5.25 4.89
N ASP A 4 12.66 -4.85 4.09
CA ASP A 4 11.62 -5.72 3.57
C ASP A 4 11.78 -5.96 2.06
N GLY A 5 12.96 -5.62 1.50
CA GLY A 5 13.25 -5.78 0.07
C GLY A 5 12.50 -4.82 -0.86
N PHE A 6 11.84 -3.81 -0.31
CA PHE A 6 11.19 -2.77 -1.10
C PHE A 6 12.18 -1.68 -1.49
N ASN A 7 12.22 -1.35 -2.75
CA ASN A 7 12.84 -0.11 -3.22
C ASN A 7 11.81 1.01 -3.11
N PRO A 8 12.03 2.03 -2.25
CA PRO A 8 11.13 3.17 -2.17
C PRO A 8 11.17 3.95 -3.48
N HIS A 9 10.05 4.52 -3.85
CA HIS A 9 10.02 5.49 -4.95
C HIS A 9 10.83 6.75 -4.58
N PRO A 10 11.28 7.54 -5.56
CA PRO A 10 11.89 8.83 -5.32
C PRO A 10 10.94 9.76 -4.53
N VAL A 11 11.49 10.70 -3.77
CA VAL A 11 10.69 11.66 -2.98
C VAL A 11 9.72 12.45 -3.87
N ALA A 12 10.13 12.80 -5.09
CA ALA A 12 9.28 13.48 -6.07
C ALA A 12 7.99 12.71 -6.36
N HIS A 13 8.05 11.38 -6.46
CA HIS A 13 6.86 10.54 -6.65
C HIS A 13 5.82 10.75 -5.54
N TYR A 14 6.27 10.74 -4.26
CA TYR A 14 5.35 10.93 -3.13
C TYR A 14 4.78 12.35 -3.06
N ARG A 15 5.57 13.36 -3.43
CA ARG A 15 5.09 14.75 -3.53
C ARG A 15 4.00 14.84 -4.60
N THR A 16 4.28 14.39 -5.81
CA THR A 16 3.28 14.37 -6.89
C THR A 16 2.02 13.61 -6.49
N LEU A 17 2.18 12.43 -5.81
CA LEU A 17 1.04 11.66 -5.34
C LEU A 17 0.17 12.42 -4.35
N LEU A 18 0.75 13.21 -3.46
CA LEU A 18 0.01 14.03 -2.49
C LEU A 18 -0.61 15.28 -3.11
N ASP A 19 -0.01 15.80 -4.20
CA ASP A 19 -0.52 16.96 -4.93
C ASP A 19 -1.65 16.58 -5.90
N VAL A 20 -1.75 15.30 -6.30
CA VAL A 20 -2.80 14.82 -7.20
C VAL A 20 -4.09 14.62 -6.42
N GLY A 21 -5.14 15.29 -6.86
CA GLY A 21 -6.49 15.22 -6.32
C GLY A 21 -7.52 15.76 -7.31
N GLY A 22 -8.80 15.62 -6.96
CA GLY A 22 -9.92 16.12 -7.77
C GLY A 22 -11.23 16.00 -6.99
N ASP A 23 -12.35 16.33 -7.65
CA ASP A 23 -13.66 16.36 -7.01
C ASP A 23 -14.12 15.04 -6.39
N GLY A 24 -13.53 13.93 -6.85
CA GLY A 24 -13.89 12.59 -6.39
C GLY A 24 -12.85 11.89 -5.53
N PHE A 25 -11.63 12.43 -5.37
CA PHE A 25 -10.58 11.78 -4.58
C PHE A 25 -9.52 12.74 -4.04
N THR A 26 -8.91 12.34 -2.94
CA THR A 26 -7.74 13.02 -2.35
C THR A 26 -6.73 12.00 -1.86
N ASN A 27 -5.45 12.40 -1.82
CA ASN A 27 -4.40 11.63 -1.20
C ASN A 27 -3.88 12.39 0.03
N GLU A 28 -3.82 11.72 1.17
CA GLU A 28 -3.42 12.33 2.42
C GLU A 28 -2.28 11.55 3.08
N LEU A 29 -1.37 12.30 3.70
CA LEU A 29 -0.29 11.78 4.51
C LEU A 29 -0.69 11.76 5.98
N PHE A 30 -0.61 10.58 6.59
CA PHE A 30 -0.77 10.39 8.02
C PHE A 30 0.58 10.08 8.65
N LEU A 31 0.81 10.66 9.82
CA LEU A 31 2.07 10.56 10.54
C LEU A 31 1.83 10.19 12.00
N ALA A 32 2.57 9.23 12.52
CA ALA A 32 2.68 8.96 13.95
C ALA A 32 4.05 9.39 14.45
N GLU A 33 4.06 10.31 15.41
CA GLU A 33 5.26 10.88 15.99
C GLU A 33 5.36 10.57 17.47
N HIS A 34 6.61 10.50 17.96
CA HIS A 34 6.91 10.46 19.38
C HIS A 34 8.10 11.40 19.66
N ARG A 35 7.88 12.40 20.53
CA ARG A 35 8.91 13.40 20.90
C ARG A 35 9.57 14.07 19.68
N GLY A 36 8.78 14.43 18.67
CA GLY A 36 9.26 15.05 17.43
C GLY A 36 9.93 14.11 16.42
N VAL A 37 9.93 12.80 16.69
CA VAL A 37 10.49 11.80 15.77
C VAL A 37 9.36 11.06 15.09
N ALA A 38 9.36 11.06 13.75
CA ALA A 38 8.39 10.30 12.96
C ALA A 38 8.67 8.79 13.05
N LEU A 39 7.74 8.03 13.62
CA LEU A 39 7.87 6.60 13.84
C LEU A 39 7.12 5.76 12.80
N ALA A 40 6.01 6.27 12.26
CA ALA A 40 5.27 5.62 11.18
C ALA A 40 4.61 6.65 10.27
N VAL A 41 4.49 6.31 9.00
CA VAL A 41 3.83 7.13 7.98
C VAL A 41 2.91 6.25 7.13
N ALA A 42 1.83 6.84 6.63
CA ALA A 42 0.93 6.21 5.67
C ALA A 42 0.40 7.25 4.68
N VAL A 43 0.39 6.92 3.39
CA VAL A 43 -0.34 7.66 2.36
C VAL A 43 -1.63 6.91 2.10
N VAL A 44 -2.75 7.61 2.22
CA VAL A 44 -4.10 7.06 2.05
C VAL A 44 -4.82 7.85 0.97
N ASN A 45 -5.36 7.13 0.00
CA ASN A 45 -6.29 7.66 -0.99
C ASN A 45 -7.71 7.58 -0.46
N PHE A 46 -8.45 8.67 -0.53
CA PHE A 46 -9.87 8.74 -0.23
C PHE A 46 -10.63 8.87 -1.54
N TYR A 47 -11.34 7.84 -1.95
CA TYR A 47 -12.12 7.80 -3.19
C TYR A 47 -13.61 7.86 -2.88
N LEU A 48 -14.18 9.05 -3.10
CA LEU A 48 -15.56 9.38 -2.70
C LEU A 48 -16.63 8.54 -3.43
N PRO A 49 -16.54 8.28 -4.76
CA PRO A 49 -17.59 7.55 -5.46
C PRO A 49 -17.87 6.14 -4.90
N SER A 50 -16.86 5.44 -4.40
CA SER A 50 -17.04 4.13 -3.76
C SER A 50 -16.99 4.19 -2.23
N LYS A 51 -16.85 5.38 -1.64
CA LYS A 51 -16.66 5.57 -0.19
C LYS A 51 -15.56 4.66 0.38
N THR A 52 -14.48 4.51 -0.39
CA THR A 52 -13.35 3.65 -0.03
C THR A 52 -12.10 4.49 0.22
N ALA A 53 -11.48 4.27 1.35
CA ALA A 53 -10.14 4.78 1.63
C ALA A 53 -9.13 3.65 1.47
N THR A 54 -8.07 3.88 0.68
CA THR A 54 -7.07 2.85 0.35
C THR A 54 -5.69 3.24 0.86
N TYR A 55 -5.05 2.36 1.61
CA TYR A 55 -3.67 2.48 2.02
C TYR A 55 -2.74 2.21 0.83
N LEU A 56 -2.13 3.26 0.30
CA LEU A 56 -1.24 3.18 -0.87
C LEU A 56 0.19 2.85 -0.50
N HIS A 57 0.76 3.64 0.42
CA HIS A 57 2.16 3.53 0.81
C HIS A 57 2.32 3.76 2.30
N GLY A 58 3.34 3.17 2.89
CA GLY A 58 3.74 3.47 4.24
C GLY A 58 5.09 2.93 4.63
N GLY A 59 5.53 3.37 5.79
CA GLY A 59 6.79 2.97 6.36
C GLY A 59 6.80 3.13 7.87
N SER A 60 7.75 2.50 8.51
CA SER A 60 7.95 2.63 9.95
C SER A 60 9.43 2.62 10.32
N SER A 61 9.77 3.40 11.33
CA SER A 61 11.08 3.36 11.97
C SER A 61 11.25 2.08 12.79
N ARG A 62 12.51 1.73 13.06
CA ARG A 62 12.86 0.70 14.05
C ARG A 62 12.96 1.28 15.48
N GLU A 63 13.07 2.58 15.58
CA GLU A 63 13.12 3.27 16.85
C GLU A 63 11.81 3.09 17.61
N HIS A 64 11.90 2.94 18.90
CA HIS A 64 10.74 2.84 19.79
C HIS A 64 9.68 1.80 19.34
N ARG A 65 10.10 0.63 18.85
CA ARG A 65 9.19 -0.42 18.35
C ARG A 65 8.13 -0.86 19.36
N SER A 66 8.45 -0.78 20.66
CA SER A 66 7.50 -1.08 21.75
C SER A 66 6.28 -0.18 21.76
N LEU A 67 6.37 1.02 21.16
CA LEU A 67 5.23 1.95 21.05
C LEU A 67 4.20 1.52 20.00
N MET A 68 4.52 0.52 19.19
CA MET A 68 3.60 -0.03 18.17
C MET A 68 2.98 1.05 17.25
N ALA A 69 3.79 2.09 16.91
CA ALA A 69 3.33 3.26 16.17
C ALA A 69 2.53 2.95 14.88
N PRO A 70 2.90 1.94 14.05
CA PRO A 70 2.09 1.58 12.87
C PRO A 70 0.67 1.13 13.23
N HIS A 71 0.48 0.44 14.37
CA HIS A 71 -0.84 -0.01 14.80
C HIS A 71 -1.71 1.17 15.21
N LEU A 72 -1.15 2.08 16.02
CA LEU A 72 -1.85 3.31 16.41
C LEU A 72 -2.20 4.14 15.18
N LEU A 73 -1.27 4.32 14.24
CA LEU A 73 -1.47 5.09 13.02
C LEU A 73 -2.67 4.55 12.24
N HIS A 74 -2.67 3.27 11.90
CA HIS A 74 -3.76 2.66 11.13
C HIS A 74 -5.09 2.67 11.90
N TRP A 75 -5.06 2.47 13.21
CA TRP A 75 -6.26 2.59 14.02
C TRP A 75 -6.87 3.99 13.94
N ARG A 76 -6.04 5.04 14.03
CA ARG A 76 -6.47 6.42 13.86
C ARG A 76 -6.97 6.74 12.46
N ILE A 77 -6.34 6.16 11.44
CA ILE A 77 -6.81 6.28 10.05
C ILE A 77 -8.20 5.65 9.91
N VAL A 78 -8.43 4.45 10.43
CA VAL A 78 -9.75 3.79 10.39
C VAL A 78 -10.82 4.64 11.08
N GLN A 79 -10.50 5.25 12.22
CA GLN A 79 -11.41 6.18 12.90
C GLN A 79 -11.72 7.42 12.05
N ALA A 80 -10.69 8.01 11.41
CA ALA A 80 -10.86 9.17 10.54
C ALA A 80 -11.67 8.85 9.28
N VAL A 81 -11.42 7.70 8.66
CA VAL A 81 -12.17 7.15 7.52
C VAL A 81 -13.66 7.04 7.87
N ARG A 82 -13.96 6.42 9.00
CA ARG A 82 -15.34 6.28 9.49
C ARG A 82 -15.99 7.64 9.78
N ALA A 83 -15.29 8.52 10.47
CA ALA A 83 -15.81 9.86 10.83
C ALA A 83 -16.17 10.72 9.61
N ARG A 84 -15.48 10.49 8.47
CA ARG A 84 -15.73 11.17 7.19
C ARG A 84 -16.83 10.50 6.35
N GLY A 85 -17.51 9.47 6.86
CA GLY A 85 -18.57 8.75 6.15
C GLY A 85 -18.11 7.77 5.08
N PHE A 86 -16.83 7.39 5.09
CA PHE A 86 -16.34 6.29 4.25
C PHE A 86 -16.71 4.94 4.88
N GLU A 87 -17.01 3.98 4.03
CA GLU A 87 -17.53 2.67 4.44
C GLU A 87 -16.45 1.59 4.48
N THR A 88 -15.39 1.77 3.70
CA THR A 88 -14.32 0.78 3.55
C THR A 88 -12.95 1.42 3.77
N TYR A 89 -12.11 0.71 4.54
CA TYR A 89 -10.68 0.96 4.58
C TYR A 89 -9.93 -0.26 4.01
N ASP A 90 -9.35 -0.08 2.83
CA ASP A 90 -8.60 -1.12 2.14
C ASP A 90 -7.11 -1.04 2.51
N PHE A 91 -6.60 -2.06 3.18
CA PHE A 91 -5.19 -2.20 3.52
C PHE A 91 -4.28 -2.54 2.32
N GLY A 92 -4.84 -2.73 1.13
CA GLY A 92 -4.11 -3.16 -0.05
C GLY A 92 -3.66 -4.61 0.00
N GLY A 93 -2.88 -5.02 -0.98
CA GLY A 93 -2.49 -6.40 -1.19
C GLY A 93 -1.80 -7.06 0.00
N THR A 94 -1.98 -8.37 0.13
CA THR A 94 -1.30 -9.24 1.09
C THR A 94 -0.70 -10.43 0.35
N ASP A 95 0.51 -10.82 0.74
CA ASP A 95 1.18 -12.02 0.23
C ASP A 95 1.84 -12.73 1.43
N PRO A 96 1.26 -13.84 1.91
CA PRO A 96 1.78 -14.53 3.08
C PRO A 96 3.12 -15.24 2.84
N LEU A 97 3.43 -15.55 1.58
CA LEU A 97 4.69 -16.21 1.23
C LEU A 97 5.81 -15.20 1.10
N ARG A 98 5.58 -14.12 0.36
CA ARG A 98 6.58 -13.10 0.09
C ARG A 98 6.76 -12.11 1.25
N TRP A 99 5.64 -11.73 1.91
CA TRP A 99 5.64 -10.74 3.00
C TRP A 99 4.82 -11.20 4.21
N PRO A 100 5.25 -12.25 4.93
CA PRO A 100 4.49 -12.82 6.04
C PRO A 100 4.25 -11.82 7.18
N GLY A 101 5.24 -10.98 7.49
CA GLY A 101 5.13 -9.96 8.53
C GLY A 101 4.10 -8.88 8.22
N VAL A 102 4.12 -8.35 6.99
CA VAL A 102 3.15 -7.34 6.51
C VAL A 102 1.75 -7.94 6.45
N THR A 103 1.63 -9.17 5.96
CA THR A 103 0.35 -9.89 5.90
C THR A 103 -0.22 -10.10 7.30
N ARG A 104 0.59 -10.52 8.28
CA ARG A 104 0.17 -10.68 9.68
C ARG A 104 -0.29 -9.35 10.28
N PHE A 105 0.47 -8.27 10.05
CA PHE A 105 0.14 -6.93 10.50
C PHE A 105 -1.24 -6.49 9.99
N LYS A 106 -1.49 -6.57 8.68
CA LYS A 106 -2.76 -6.17 8.06
C LYS A 106 -3.94 -7.02 8.56
N ARG A 107 -3.76 -8.33 8.67
CA ARG A 107 -4.79 -9.25 9.20
C ARG A 107 -5.12 -9.00 10.67
N GLY A 108 -4.19 -8.46 11.45
CA GLY A 108 -4.38 -8.13 12.86
C GLY A 108 -5.47 -7.10 13.13
N PHE A 109 -5.86 -6.30 12.13
CA PHE A 109 -6.97 -5.35 12.23
C PHE A 109 -8.35 -5.99 12.02
N GLY A 110 -8.39 -7.23 11.68
CA GLY A 110 -9.63 -7.93 11.37
C GLY A 110 -10.20 -7.62 10.01
N GLY A 111 -10.94 -7.78 9.33
CA GLY A 111 -11.42 -7.42 8.00
C GLY A 111 -11.55 -8.65 7.09
N ARG A 112 -12.15 -8.42 5.96
CA ARG A 112 -12.36 -9.48 4.98
C ARG A 112 -11.19 -9.54 4.02
N ARG A 113 -10.73 -10.74 3.71
CA ARG A 113 -9.83 -10.96 2.58
C ARG A 113 -10.65 -11.04 1.30
N HIS A 114 -10.33 -10.17 0.34
CA HIS A 114 -10.79 -10.27 -1.03
C HIS A 114 -9.73 -10.94 -1.88
N GLU A 115 -10.11 -11.95 -2.63
CA GLU A 115 -9.27 -12.56 -3.65
C GLU A 115 -9.69 -12.02 -5.00
N PHE A 116 -8.77 -11.30 -5.65
CA PHE A 116 -8.99 -10.87 -7.02
C PHE A 116 -8.73 -12.04 -7.97
N PRO A 117 -9.44 -12.09 -9.10
CA PRO A 117 -9.12 -13.05 -10.15
C PRO A 117 -7.65 -12.86 -10.60
N PRO A 118 -6.98 -13.91 -11.07
CA PRO A 118 -5.63 -13.78 -11.58
C PRO A 118 -5.57 -12.76 -12.72
N SER A 119 -4.46 -12.04 -12.81
CA SER A 119 -4.21 -11.13 -13.93
C SER A 119 -4.21 -11.92 -15.23
N VAL A 120 -4.90 -11.40 -16.24
CA VAL A 120 -4.94 -11.98 -17.57
C VAL A 120 -4.46 -10.97 -18.61
N ASP A 121 -3.71 -11.46 -19.59
CA ASP A 121 -3.28 -10.63 -20.71
C ASP A 121 -4.23 -10.84 -21.89
N TYR A 122 -4.81 -9.76 -22.42
CA TYR A 122 -5.54 -9.81 -23.66
C TYR A 122 -4.60 -9.51 -24.83
N VAL A 123 -4.33 -10.54 -25.63
CA VAL A 123 -3.29 -10.49 -26.66
C VAL A 123 -3.86 -10.05 -28.01
N PHE A 124 -3.67 -8.80 -28.38
CA PHE A 124 -4.10 -8.26 -29.69
C PHE A 124 -3.18 -8.68 -30.84
N ARG A 125 -1.87 -8.80 -30.57
CA ARG A 125 -0.85 -9.12 -31.57
C ARG A 125 0.11 -10.20 -31.05
N PRO A 126 -0.18 -11.49 -31.29
CA PRO A 126 0.64 -12.60 -30.75
C PRO A 126 2.11 -12.52 -31.14
N VAL A 127 2.41 -12.08 -32.37
CA VAL A 127 3.79 -11.95 -32.88
C VAL A 127 4.66 -10.98 -32.06
N LEU A 128 4.05 -9.91 -31.53
CA LEU A 128 4.73 -8.94 -30.67
C LEU A 128 4.70 -9.37 -29.20
N TYR A 129 3.64 -10.05 -28.79
CA TYR A 129 3.45 -10.45 -27.40
C TYR A 129 4.41 -11.55 -26.96
N HIS A 130 4.66 -12.56 -27.78
CA HIS A 130 5.53 -13.68 -27.40
C HIS A 130 6.97 -13.28 -27.11
N PRO A 131 7.65 -12.45 -27.95
CA PRO A 131 8.99 -11.93 -27.64
C PRO A 131 9.01 -11.10 -26.35
N TYR A 132 8.01 -10.21 -26.17
CA TYR A 132 7.88 -9.41 -24.96
C TYR A 132 7.77 -10.30 -23.71
N ARG A 133 6.88 -11.29 -23.72
CA ARG A 133 6.68 -12.21 -22.60
C ARG A 133 7.92 -13.01 -22.29
N PHE A 134 8.62 -13.49 -23.32
CA PHE A 134 9.87 -14.22 -23.16
C PHE A 134 10.95 -13.35 -22.49
N GLN A 135 11.12 -12.12 -22.93
CA GLN A 135 12.06 -11.17 -22.34
C GLN A 135 11.69 -10.86 -20.87
N HIS A 136 10.42 -10.72 -20.57
CA HIS A 136 9.94 -10.47 -19.22
C HIS A 136 10.20 -11.66 -18.28
N LEU A 137 10.02 -12.89 -18.73
CA LEU A 137 10.32 -14.10 -17.97
C LEU A 137 11.82 -14.21 -17.65
N LEU A 138 12.70 -13.88 -18.61
CA LEU A 138 14.14 -13.88 -18.39
C LEU A 138 14.59 -12.83 -17.35
N ARG A 139 13.93 -11.67 -17.30
CA ARG A 139 14.27 -10.60 -16.34
C ARG A 139 13.76 -10.88 -14.92
N HIS A 140 12.76 -11.72 -14.76
CA HIS A 140 12.09 -11.99 -13.50
C HIS A 140 12.22 -13.44 -13.06
N ALA A 141 13.09 -14.22 -13.73
CA ALA A 141 13.45 -15.56 -13.27
C ALA A 141 14.01 -15.45 -11.83
N PRO A 142 13.52 -16.25 -10.87
CA PRO A 142 14.11 -16.28 -9.55
C PRO A 142 15.58 -16.71 -9.71
N HIS A 143 16.48 -15.89 -9.21
CA HIS A 143 17.87 -16.31 -9.08
C HIS A 143 17.91 -17.53 -8.14
N PRO A 144 18.68 -18.58 -8.49
CA PRO A 144 18.83 -19.78 -7.69
C PRO A 144 19.41 -19.48 -6.31
#